data_f0a7a7a7fb6ca72ef5cebedebe994c4a
#
_entry.id   f0a7a7a7fb6ca72ef5cebedebe994c4a
#
_cell.length_a   1.000
_cell.length_b   1.000
_cell.length_c   1.000
_cell.angle_alpha   90.00
_cell.angle_beta   90.00
_cell.angle_gamma   90.00
#
_symmetry.space_group_name_H-M   'P 1'
#
loop_
_entity.id
_entity.type
_entity.pdbx_description
1 polymer ?
#
loop_
_entity_poly.entity_id
_entity_poly.type
_entity_poly.pdbx_seq_one_letter_code
_entity_poly.pdbx_strand_id
1 'polypeptide(L)'
;MASVTEPAVRERWASSDLVLRMALVLAAAAYARTITFDFVFDDHLQIALNPWIQAWRFVPHYFTGHVWSFEQPAWAGNYYRPLFLLWLRVVNSMVGLTPGWWHLLTIAAHLLATWMVYRLGVKLLRSQLAAALAALLFGVNPIHVEAVAWVSGIPEILLAIFCMASLLAYLNWREHHSKTPISAKSGQMWGTGAWWMAASVAGYALAMLVKETGVVLVVIIAAHAFLFDEEMGSGASARQRSRNAIRLMLPYAGVALAYFAARWSVLRGVVSPLHHRPLGTVWLSWPKLLAFYLRQLVWPFGLSAYYDVELVKGISFHDVILPALLVAWIAALYAVVFRRSKLMLLAGMAMLAPILPAVYGAVVFQMGDFVHDRYLYLPSVALALALGGAIGRAQISQRMQVG
;
A
#
# COMPACT_ATOMS: atom_id res chain seq x y z
N MET A 1 -22.89 21.42 28.59
CA MET A 1 -22.81 20.25 27.70
C MET A 1 -24.11 20.20 26.91
N ALA A 2 -24.15 20.69 25.69
CA ALA A 2 -25.33 20.58 24.86
C ALA A 2 -25.49 19.11 24.40
N SER A 3 -26.58 18.47 24.74
CA SER A 3 -26.93 17.12 24.30
C SER A 3 -27.09 17.15 22.77
N VAL A 4 -26.19 16.47 22.06
CA VAL A 4 -26.34 16.24 20.63
C VAL A 4 -27.62 15.43 20.45
N THR A 5 -28.65 16.01 19.84
CA THR A 5 -29.95 15.38 19.66
C THR A 5 -29.86 14.18 18.72
N GLU A 6 -30.60 13.11 19.01
CA GLU A 6 -30.64 11.86 18.24
C GLU A 6 -30.86 12.04 16.73
N PRO A 7 -31.66 13.02 16.25
CA PRO A 7 -31.80 13.34 14.82
C PRO A 7 -30.50 13.78 14.15
N ALA A 8 -29.70 14.63 14.80
CA ALA A 8 -28.45 15.14 14.22
C ALA A 8 -27.38 14.04 14.10
N VAL A 9 -27.44 13.02 14.96
CA VAL A 9 -26.58 11.82 14.86
C VAL A 9 -27.03 10.96 13.67
N ARG A 10 -28.34 10.70 13.52
CA ARG A 10 -28.89 9.94 12.37
C ARG A 10 -28.60 10.57 11.02
N GLU A 11 -28.74 11.89 10.89
CA GLU A 11 -28.40 12.61 9.64
C GLU A 11 -26.91 12.50 9.28
N ARG A 12 -26.00 12.53 10.27
CA ARG A 12 -24.56 12.35 10.04
C ARG A 12 -24.23 10.94 9.57
N TRP A 13 -24.88 9.92 10.10
CA TRP A 13 -24.72 8.54 9.66
C TRP A 13 -25.23 8.35 8.23
N ALA A 14 -26.42 8.83 7.94
CA ALA A 14 -27.00 8.76 6.60
C ALA A 14 -26.12 9.44 5.53
N SER A 15 -25.51 10.59 5.85
CA SER A 15 -24.62 11.29 4.90
C SER A 15 -23.30 10.57 4.65
N SER A 16 -22.70 9.96 5.68
CA SER A 16 -21.45 9.20 5.51
C SER A 16 -21.64 7.91 4.73
N ASP A 17 -22.76 7.20 4.97
CA ASP A 17 -23.09 5.99 4.22
C ASP A 17 -23.40 6.29 2.76
N LEU A 18 -24.08 7.39 2.49
CA LEU A 18 -24.33 7.83 1.12
C LEU A 18 -23.01 8.12 0.38
N VAL A 19 -22.08 8.89 0.99
CA VAL A 19 -20.76 9.18 0.39
C VAL A 19 -19.97 7.90 0.14
N LEU A 20 -19.98 6.94 1.07
CA LEU A 20 -19.31 5.65 0.87
C LEU A 20 -19.92 4.86 -0.30
N ARG A 21 -21.26 4.79 -0.37
CA ARG A 21 -21.94 4.12 -1.49
C ARG A 21 -21.60 4.80 -2.81
N MET A 22 -21.62 6.14 -2.85
CA MET A 22 -21.19 6.91 -4.03
C MET A 22 -19.74 6.60 -4.40
N ALA A 23 -18.83 6.53 -3.42
CA ALA A 23 -17.43 6.18 -3.66
C ALA A 23 -17.29 4.82 -4.37
N LEU A 24 -18.00 3.80 -3.87
CA LEU A 24 -17.97 2.45 -4.46
C LEU A 24 -18.61 2.41 -5.85
N VAL A 25 -19.76 3.08 -6.04
CA VAL A 25 -20.44 3.14 -7.35
C VAL A 25 -19.59 3.89 -8.38
N LEU A 26 -19.01 5.04 -8.01
CA LEU A 26 -18.17 5.82 -8.92
C LEU A 26 -16.86 5.09 -9.24
N ALA A 27 -16.26 4.43 -8.27
CA ALA A 27 -15.09 3.59 -8.51
C ALA A 27 -15.40 2.42 -9.46
N ALA A 28 -16.55 1.74 -9.28
CA ALA A 28 -17.00 0.69 -10.20
C ALA A 28 -17.25 1.24 -11.61
N ALA A 29 -17.94 2.39 -11.70
CA ALA A 29 -18.27 3.03 -12.99
C ALA A 29 -17.02 3.49 -13.75
N ALA A 30 -15.99 4.02 -13.03
CA ALA A 30 -14.74 4.48 -13.63
C ALA A 30 -14.00 3.36 -14.40
N TYR A 31 -14.12 2.12 -13.93
CA TYR A 31 -13.45 0.96 -14.53
C TYR A 31 -14.39 0.00 -15.25
N ALA A 32 -15.72 0.24 -15.29
CA ALA A 32 -16.69 -0.68 -15.87
C ALA A 32 -16.39 -1.03 -17.34
N ARG A 33 -15.84 -0.09 -18.11
CA ARG A 33 -15.47 -0.33 -19.51
C ARG A 33 -14.37 -1.39 -19.66
N THR A 34 -13.51 -1.58 -18.67
CA THR A 34 -12.42 -2.58 -18.76
C THR A 34 -12.95 -4.01 -18.89
N ILE A 35 -14.19 -4.27 -18.48
CA ILE A 35 -14.84 -5.59 -18.62
C ILE A 35 -14.91 -6.05 -20.09
N THR A 36 -14.88 -5.09 -21.02
CA THR A 36 -14.89 -5.36 -22.48
C THR A 36 -13.49 -5.43 -23.09
N PHE A 37 -12.44 -5.30 -22.28
CA PHE A 37 -11.07 -5.35 -22.76
C PHE A 37 -10.57 -6.79 -22.83
N ASP A 38 -9.60 -7.01 -23.71
CA ASP A 38 -8.88 -8.28 -23.83
C ASP A 38 -7.64 -8.26 -22.93
N PHE A 39 -6.95 -9.39 -22.84
CA PHE A 39 -5.64 -9.50 -22.21
C PHE A 39 -4.60 -8.67 -22.96
N VAL A 40 -3.71 -8.00 -22.22
CA VAL A 40 -2.66 -7.16 -22.77
C VAL A 40 -1.32 -7.42 -22.07
N PHE A 41 -0.20 -7.13 -22.74
CA PHE A 41 1.16 -7.23 -22.18
C PHE A 41 1.41 -8.58 -21.48
N ASP A 42 1.81 -8.53 -20.23
CA ASP A 42 2.12 -9.70 -19.40
C ASP A 42 0.93 -10.64 -19.20
N ASP A 43 -0.32 -10.19 -19.39
CA ASP A 43 -1.51 -11.05 -19.26
C ASP A 43 -1.44 -12.23 -20.21
N HIS A 44 -0.88 -12.03 -21.41
CA HIS A 44 -0.71 -13.12 -22.37
C HIS A 44 0.18 -14.24 -21.84
N LEU A 45 1.35 -13.86 -21.26
CA LEU A 45 2.29 -14.85 -20.74
C LEU A 45 1.89 -15.34 -19.35
N GLN A 46 1.49 -14.44 -18.44
CA GLN A 46 1.20 -14.80 -17.05
C GLN A 46 -0.12 -15.53 -16.89
N ILE A 47 -1.09 -15.32 -17.80
CA ILE A 47 -2.45 -15.88 -17.70
C ILE A 47 -2.73 -16.81 -18.87
N ALA A 48 -2.78 -16.30 -20.12
CA ALA A 48 -3.27 -17.05 -21.26
C ALA A 48 -2.37 -18.24 -21.61
N LEU A 49 -1.06 -18.06 -21.57
CA LEU A 49 -0.06 -19.04 -21.95
C LEU A 49 0.62 -19.75 -20.77
N ASN A 50 0.28 -19.42 -19.52
CA ASN A 50 0.93 -19.99 -18.34
C ASN A 50 0.34 -21.38 -17.99
N PRO A 51 1.09 -22.47 -18.23
CA PRO A 51 0.59 -23.82 -17.94
C PRO A 51 0.45 -24.08 -16.43
N TRP A 52 1.18 -23.34 -15.59
CA TRP A 52 1.16 -23.57 -14.15
C TRP A 52 -0.16 -23.16 -13.50
N ILE A 53 -0.83 -22.13 -14.03
CA ILE A 53 -2.12 -21.71 -13.47
C ILE A 53 -3.29 -22.58 -13.95
N GLN A 54 -3.07 -23.52 -14.86
CA GLN A 54 -4.14 -24.37 -15.41
C GLN A 54 -4.43 -25.61 -14.56
N ALA A 55 -3.54 -26.00 -13.63
CA ALA A 55 -3.75 -27.17 -12.79
C ALA A 55 -3.22 -26.99 -11.36
N TRP A 56 -3.99 -27.47 -10.37
CA TRP A 56 -3.64 -27.39 -8.95
C TRP A 56 -2.33 -28.11 -8.58
N ARG A 57 -1.94 -29.14 -9.34
CA ARG A 57 -0.68 -29.85 -9.13
C ARG A 57 0.56 -28.98 -9.20
N PHE A 58 0.48 -27.79 -9.81
CA PHE A 58 1.59 -26.87 -9.94
C PHE A 58 1.72 -25.88 -8.75
N VAL A 59 0.78 -25.86 -7.80
CA VAL A 59 0.83 -24.97 -6.64
C VAL A 59 2.15 -25.07 -5.85
N PRO A 60 2.77 -26.24 -5.61
CA PRO A 60 4.07 -26.30 -4.97
C PRO A 60 5.17 -25.53 -5.71
N HIS A 61 5.11 -25.43 -7.05
CA HIS A 61 6.08 -24.70 -7.87
C HIS A 61 6.01 -23.17 -7.66
N TYR A 62 4.86 -22.64 -7.19
CA TYR A 62 4.74 -21.23 -6.87
C TYR A 62 5.63 -20.80 -5.71
N PHE A 63 5.94 -21.73 -4.80
CA PHE A 63 6.80 -21.49 -3.63
C PHE A 63 8.27 -21.85 -3.89
N THR A 64 8.57 -22.60 -4.95
CA THR A 64 9.93 -23.03 -5.30
C THR A 64 10.47 -22.37 -6.57
N GLY A 65 9.64 -21.56 -7.25
CA GLY A 65 9.99 -20.82 -8.45
C GLY A 65 9.62 -19.35 -8.38
N HIS A 66 9.93 -18.61 -9.42
CA HIS A 66 9.54 -17.21 -9.62
C HIS A 66 8.41 -17.11 -10.66
N VAL A 67 7.81 -15.94 -10.82
CA VAL A 67 6.64 -15.72 -11.67
C VAL A 67 6.81 -16.22 -13.12
N TRP A 68 8.03 -16.21 -13.65
CA TRP A 68 8.35 -16.60 -15.03
C TRP A 68 9.01 -17.98 -15.15
N SER A 69 9.06 -18.78 -14.08
CA SER A 69 9.78 -20.08 -14.09
C SER A 69 9.13 -21.15 -14.96
N PHE A 70 7.94 -20.93 -15.49
CA PHE A 70 7.25 -21.82 -16.40
C PHE A 70 7.77 -21.70 -17.85
N GLU A 71 8.50 -20.64 -18.18
CA GLU A 71 9.07 -20.43 -19.51
C GLU A 71 10.39 -21.21 -19.71
N GLN A 72 10.59 -21.67 -20.96
CA GLN A 72 11.80 -22.40 -21.33
C GLN A 72 12.46 -21.68 -22.53
N PRO A 73 13.76 -21.36 -22.49
CA PRO A 73 14.68 -21.48 -21.34
C PRO A 73 14.26 -20.55 -20.19
N ALA A 74 14.49 -20.98 -18.95
CA ALA A 74 14.08 -20.23 -17.76
C ALA A 74 14.65 -18.79 -17.80
N TRP A 75 13.77 -17.82 -17.89
CA TRP A 75 14.16 -16.42 -17.84
C TRP A 75 14.65 -16.07 -16.43
N ALA A 76 15.67 -15.26 -16.34
CA ALA A 76 16.09 -14.71 -15.05
C ALA A 76 14.98 -13.78 -14.53
N GLY A 77 14.25 -14.21 -13.52
CA GLY A 77 13.15 -13.44 -12.93
C GLY A 77 13.52 -12.90 -11.56
N ASN A 78 13.07 -11.69 -11.24
CA ASN A 78 13.25 -11.06 -9.94
C ASN A 78 11.98 -11.09 -9.06
N TYR A 79 10.94 -11.84 -9.48
CA TYR A 79 9.63 -11.81 -8.86
C TYR A 79 9.30 -13.11 -8.14
N TYR A 80 9.69 -13.25 -6.87
CA TYR A 80 9.21 -14.31 -6.00
C TYR A 80 7.88 -13.90 -5.38
N ARG A 81 6.75 -14.31 -6.00
CA ARG A 81 5.39 -13.88 -5.64
C ARG A 81 4.41 -15.04 -5.62
N PRO A 82 4.55 -16.01 -4.70
CA PRO A 82 3.75 -17.23 -4.71
C PRO A 82 2.25 -16.98 -4.55
N LEU A 83 1.85 -16.00 -3.75
CA LEU A 83 0.44 -15.68 -3.54
C LEU A 83 -0.19 -14.98 -4.76
N PHE A 84 0.59 -14.25 -5.55
CA PHE A 84 0.13 -13.75 -6.84
C PHE A 84 -0.16 -14.90 -7.82
N LEU A 85 0.74 -15.86 -7.96
CA LEU A 85 0.49 -17.05 -8.80
C LEU A 85 -0.71 -17.86 -8.29
N LEU A 86 -0.87 -17.98 -6.98
CA LEU A 86 -2.03 -18.62 -6.39
C LEU A 86 -3.33 -17.87 -6.71
N TRP A 87 -3.33 -16.54 -6.68
CA TRP A 87 -4.46 -15.73 -7.12
C TRP A 87 -4.82 -16.03 -8.58
N LEU A 88 -3.82 -16.01 -9.49
CA LEU A 88 -4.06 -16.35 -10.90
C LEU A 88 -4.67 -17.75 -11.04
N ARG A 89 -4.17 -18.74 -10.28
CA ARG A 89 -4.71 -20.11 -10.29
C ARG A 89 -6.17 -20.16 -9.81
N VAL A 90 -6.48 -19.48 -8.71
CA VAL A 90 -7.85 -19.45 -8.16
C VAL A 90 -8.80 -18.82 -9.17
N VAL A 91 -8.46 -17.65 -9.71
CA VAL A 91 -9.29 -16.94 -10.70
C VAL A 91 -9.48 -17.82 -11.95
N ASN A 92 -8.40 -18.40 -12.49
CA ASN A 92 -8.51 -19.29 -13.64
C ASN A 92 -9.42 -20.50 -13.37
N SER A 93 -9.45 -21.04 -12.14
CA SER A 93 -10.34 -22.15 -11.79
C SER A 93 -11.81 -21.74 -11.71
N MET A 94 -12.10 -20.46 -11.46
CA MET A 94 -13.46 -19.93 -11.35
C MET A 94 -14.05 -19.52 -12.71
N VAL A 95 -13.24 -18.89 -13.56
CA VAL A 95 -13.72 -18.18 -14.75
C VAL A 95 -13.00 -18.58 -16.05
N GLY A 96 -12.03 -19.49 -15.99
CA GLY A 96 -11.22 -19.88 -17.15
C GLY A 96 -10.42 -18.70 -17.70
N LEU A 97 -10.26 -18.66 -19.03
CA LEU A 97 -9.50 -17.63 -19.74
C LEU A 97 -10.40 -16.54 -20.35
N THR A 98 -11.57 -16.24 -19.76
CA THR A 98 -12.49 -15.21 -20.25
C THR A 98 -12.09 -13.84 -19.70
N PRO A 99 -11.49 -12.90 -20.48
CA PRO A 99 -10.87 -11.67 -19.98
C PRO A 99 -11.81 -10.78 -19.15
N GLY A 100 -13.08 -10.64 -19.59
CA GLY A 100 -14.06 -9.79 -18.89
C GLY A 100 -14.28 -10.16 -17.43
N TRP A 101 -14.25 -11.45 -17.08
CA TRP A 101 -14.34 -11.89 -15.69
C TRP A 101 -13.08 -11.58 -14.88
N TRP A 102 -11.90 -11.61 -15.49
CA TRP A 102 -10.67 -11.21 -14.84
C TRP A 102 -10.69 -9.72 -14.49
N HIS A 103 -11.11 -8.87 -15.44
CA HIS A 103 -11.30 -7.44 -15.17
C HIS A 103 -12.35 -7.19 -14.10
N LEU A 104 -13.48 -7.91 -14.11
CA LEU A 104 -14.52 -7.80 -13.08
C LEU A 104 -13.98 -8.13 -11.69
N LEU A 105 -13.17 -9.18 -11.55
CA LEU A 105 -12.55 -9.55 -10.27
C LEU A 105 -11.49 -8.54 -9.83
N THR A 106 -10.76 -7.92 -10.77
CA THR A 106 -9.83 -6.83 -10.45
C THR A 106 -10.58 -5.60 -9.96
N ILE A 107 -11.70 -5.23 -10.60
CA ILE A 107 -12.59 -4.16 -10.12
C ILE A 107 -13.12 -4.50 -8.72
N ALA A 108 -13.61 -5.72 -8.49
CA ALA A 108 -14.10 -6.14 -7.18
C ALA A 108 -13.01 -6.02 -6.09
N ALA A 109 -11.78 -6.40 -6.40
CA ALA A 109 -10.64 -6.22 -5.49
C ALA A 109 -10.36 -4.73 -5.22
N HIS A 110 -10.46 -3.85 -6.23
CA HIS A 110 -10.32 -2.41 -6.05
C HIS A 110 -11.43 -1.82 -5.17
N LEU A 111 -12.68 -2.28 -5.33
CA LEU A 111 -13.79 -1.88 -4.47
C LEU A 111 -13.58 -2.35 -3.02
N LEU A 112 -13.05 -3.55 -2.81
CA LEU A 112 -12.66 -4.03 -1.49
C LEU A 112 -11.56 -3.14 -0.89
N ALA A 113 -10.53 -2.78 -1.65
CA ALA A 113 -9.49 -1.87 -1.20
C ALA A 113 -10.06 -0.49 -0.85
N THR A 114 -10.96 0.06 -1.65
CA THR A 114 -11.67 1.33 -1.40
C THR A 114 -12.47 1.27 -0.10
N TRP A 115 -13.20 0.17 0.12
CA TRP A 115 -13.92 -0.05 1.38
C TRP A 115 -12.95 -0.16 2.57
N MET A 116 -11.80 -0.80 2.41
CA MET A 116 -10.79 -0.90 3.46
C MET A 116 -10.15 0.45 3.80
N VAL A 117 -9.99 1.35 2.82
CA VAL A 117 -9.59 2.75 3.07
C VAL A 117 -10.61 3.44 3.98
N TYR A 118 -11.91 3.26 3.73
CA TYR A 118 -12.95 3.74 4.63
C TYR A 118 -12.79 3.17 6.05
N ARG A 119 -12.65 1.84 6.19
CA ARG A 119 -12.49 1.19 7.50
C ARG A 119 -11.26 1.70 8.26
N LEU A 120 -10.15 1.87 7.55
CA LEU A 120 -8.93 2.44 8.12
C LEU A 120 -9.11 3.91 8.50
N GLY A 121 -9.79 4.68 7.64
CA GLY A 121 -10.14 6.07 7.89
C GLY A 121 -11.00 6.25 9.14
N VAL A 122 -12.03 5.41 9.34
CA VAL A 122 -12.86 5.45 10.56
C VAL A 122 -12.01 5.30 11.83
N LYS A 123 -11.02 4.41 11.80
CA LYS A 123 -10.12 4.20 12.94
C LYS A 123 -9.13 5.34 13.17
N LEU A 124 -8.51 5.83 12.11
CA LEU A 124 -7.43 6.82 12.21
C LEU A 124 -7.97 8.26 12.31
N LEU A 125 -9.03 8.59 11.56
CA LEU A 125 -9.57 9.96 11.50
C LEU A 125 -10.67 10.20 12.55
N ARG A 126 -11.23 9.13 13.12
CA ARG A 126 -12.35 9.16 14.10
C ARG A 126 -13.56 9.96 13.58
N SER A 127 -13.74 10.00 12.28
CA SER A 127 -14.84 10.66 11.57
C SER A 127 -15.25 9.81 10.38
N GLN A 128 -16.51 9.37 10.37
CA GLN A 128 -17.03 8.55 9.28
C GLN A 128 -17.12 9.32 7.96
N LEU A 129 -17.50 10.59 8.02
CA LEU A 129 -17.57 11.43 6.82
C LEU A 129 -16.16 11.66 6.24
N ALA A 130 -15.16 11.97 7.08
CA ALA A 130 -13.78 12.10 6.63
C ALA A 130 -13.25 10.79 6.03
N ALA A 131 -13.61 9.65 6.60
CA ALA A 131 -13.27 8.32 6.10
C ALA A 131 -13.95 8.02 4.77
N ALA A 132 -15.23 8.38 4.61
CA ALA A 132 -15.97 8.20 3.36
C ALA A 132 -15.42 9.10 2.24
N LEU A 133 -15.04 10.35 2.55
CA LEU A 133 -14.35 11.24 1.61
C LEU A 133 -12.98 10.69 1.21
N ALA A 134 -12.22 10.13 2.16
CA ALA A 134 -10.96 9.47 1.84
C ALA A 134 -11.17 8.27 0.89
N ALA A 135 -12.19 7.44 1.15
CA ALA A 135 -12.54 6.32 0.28
C ALA A 135 -12.96 6.80 -1.13
N LEU A 136 -13.72 7.90 -1.22
CA LEU A 136 -14.10 8.51 -2.50
C LEU A 136 -12.86 8.96 -3.27
N LEU A 137 -11.98 9.76 -2.64
CA LEU A 137 -10.75 10.26 -3.25
C LEU A 137 -9.83 9.12 -3.71
N PHE A 138 -9.76 8.04 -2.95
CA PHE A 138 -9.00 6.85 -3.32
C PHE A 138 -9.67 6.11 -4.48
N GLY A 139 -10.96 5.78 -4.37
CA GLY A 139 -11.66 4.92 -5.32
C GLY A 139 -11.73 5.47 -6.76
N VAL A 140 -11.77 6.80 -6.90
CA VAL A 140 -11.82 7.46 -8.23
C VAL A 140 -10.48 8.06 -8.67
N ASN A 141 -9.40 7.79 -7.95
CA ASN A 141 -8.10 8.37 -8.28
C ASN A 141 -7.57 7.81 -9.61
N PRO A 142 -7.30 8.65 -10.61
CA PRO A 142 -6.84 8.19 -11.92
C PRO A 142 -5.47 7.50 -11.89
N ILE A 143 -4.67 7.70 -10.84
CA ILE A 143 -3.37 7.02 -10.66
C ILE A 143 -3.51 5.49 -10.60
N HIS A 144 -4.71 4.96 -10.35
CA HIS A 144 -4.97 3.53 -10.24
C HIS A 144 -5.24 2.83 -11.58
N VAL A 145 -5.32 3.59 -12.69
CA VAL A 145 -5.69 3.03 -14.01
C VAL A 145 -4.80 1.85 -14.37
N GLU A 146 -3.49 1.96 -14.22
CA GLU A 146 -2.56 0.87 -14.54
C GLU A 146 -2.80 -0.36 -13.64
N ALA A 147 -3.02 -0.17 -12.33
CA ALA A 147 -3.23 -1.27 -11.40
C ALA A 147 -4.58 -1.97 -11.57
N VAL A 148 -5.63 -1.27 -12.04
CA VAL A 148 -7.01 -1.79 -12.11
C VAL A 148 -7.38 -2.22 -13.52
N ALA A 149 -6.98 -1.47 -14.55
CA ALA A 149 -7.33 -1.78 -15.93
C ALA A 149 -6.44 -2.90 -16.51
N TRP A 150 -5.21 -3.05 -16.05
CA TRP A 150 -4.33 -4.13 -16.44
C TRP A 150 -4.43 -5.30 -15.45
N VAL A 151 -4.82 -6.49 -15.90
CA VAL A 151 -5.09 -7.64 -15.02
C VAL A 151 -3.83 -8.07 -14.24
N SER A 152 -2.67 -8.12 -14.90
CA SER A 152 -1.39 -8.44 -14.23
C SER A 152 -0.89 -7.33 -13.29
N GLY A 153 -1.59 -6.18 -13.20
CA GLY A 153 -1.39 -5.13 -12.21
C GLY A 153 -1.97 -5.47 -10.83
N ILE A 154 -2.77 -6.52 -10.71
CA ILE A 154 -3.45 -6.96 -9.47
C ILE A 154 -2.54 -7.09 -8.23
N PRO A 155 -1.23 -7.40 -8.30
CA PRO A 155 -0.36 -7.44 -7.12
C PRO A 155 -0.36 -6.16 -6.29
N GLU A 156 -0.54 -5.00 -6.90
CA GLU A 156 -0.60 -3.72 -6.19
C GLU A 156 -1.86 -3.61 -5.34
N ILE A 157 -2.99 -4.06 -5.86
CA ILE A 157 -4.28 -4.06 -5.18
C ILE A 157 -4.26 -5.06 -4.02
N LEU A 158 -3.80 -6.29 -4.27
CA LEU A 158 -3.70 -7.33 -3.24
C LEU A 158 -2.72 -6.93 -2.13
N LEU A 159 -1.58 -6.33 -2.49
CA LEU A 159 -0.63 -5.77 -1.54
C LEU A 159 -1.30 -4.75 -0.62
N ALA A 160 -2.02 -3.78 -1.20
CA ALA A 160 -2.72 -2.76 -0.43
C ALA A 160 -3.80 -3.36 0.48
N ILE A 161 -4.57 -4.33 0.00
CA ILE A 161 -5.58 -5.06 0.79
C ILE A 161 -4.92 -5.73 2.00
N PHE A 162 -3.86 -6.51 1.80
CA PHE A 162 -3.21 -7.23 2.90
C PHE A 162 -2.45 -6.30 3.85
N CYS A 163 -1.84 -5.22 3.34
CA CYS A 163 -1.24 -4.19 4.19
C CYS A 163 -2.30 -3.49 5.06
N MET A 164 -3.44 -3.11 4.48
CA MET A 164 -4.53 -2.49 5.24
C MET A 164 -5.19 -3.48 6.22
N ALA A 165 -5.36 -4.76 5.84
CA ALA A 165 -5.87 -5.80 6.74
C ALA A 165 -4.94 -5.99 7.94
N SER A 166 -3.63 -6.09 7.71
CA SER A 166 -2.62 -6.17 8.75
C SER A 166 -2.66 -4.94 9.67
N LEU A 167 -2.70 -3.74 9.11
CA LEU A 167 -2.75 -2.49 9.89
C LEU A 167 -4.05 -2.38 10.69
N LEU A 168 -5.20 -2.74 10.12
CA LEU A 168 -6.50 -2.77 10.84
C LEU A 168 -6.47 -3.76 12.00
N ALA A 169 -5.92 -4.95 11.80
CA ALA A 169 -5.75 -5.94 12.85
C ALA A 169 -4.80 -5.43 13.96
N TYR A 170 -3.68 -4.81 13.60
CA TYR A 170 -2.78 -4.16 14.55
C TYR A 170 -3.48 -3.05 15.36
N LEU A 171 -4.27 -2.19 14.72
CA LEU A 171 -5.01 -1.13 15.42
C LEU A 171 -6.08 -1.72 16.35
N ASN A 172 -6.76 -2.80 15.96
CA ASN A 172 -7.67 -3.52 16.84
C ASN A 172 -6.95 -4.10 18.07
N TRP A 173 -5.78 -4.72 17.84
CA TRP A 173 -4.96 -5.20 18.95
C TRP A 173 -4.61 -4.07 19.92
N ARG A 174 -4.20 -2.90 19.41
CA ARG A 174 -3.89 -1.71 20.22
C ARG A 174 -5.09 -1.27 21.06
N GLU A 175 -6.27 -1.18 20.47
CA GLU A 175 -7.51 -0.79 21.19
C GLU A 175 -7.88 -1.77 22.30
N HIS A 176 -7.75 -3.07 22.05
CA HIS A 176 -8.00 -4.08 23.08
C HIS A 176 -6.98 -4.00 24.21
N HIS A 177 -5.69 -3.82 23.86
CA HIS A 177 -4.63 -3.75 24.84
C HIS A 177 -4.70 -2.50 25.73
N SER A 178 -5.15 -1.36 25.20
CA SER A 178 -5.33 -0.13 25.98
C SER A 178 -6.49 -0.20 26.98
N LYS A 179 -7.52 -0.98 26.69
CA LYS A 179 -8.71 -1.14 27.55
C LYS A 179 -8.53 -2.16 28.69
N THR A 180 -7.47 -2.96 28.68
CA THR A 180 -7.21 -3.97 29.72
C THR A 180 -6.59 -3.30 30.96
N PRO A 181 -7.10 -3.52 32.19
CA PRO A 181 -6.57 -2.93 33.41
C PRO A 181 -5.08 -3.25 33.62
N ILE A 182 -4.34 -2.29 34.21
CA ILE A 182 -2.89 -2.39 34.44
C ILE A 182 -2.52 -3.62 35.29
N SER A 183 -3.38 -4.02 36.25
CA SER A 183 -3.18 -5.20 37.09
C SER A 183 -3.19 -6.53 36.31
N ALA A 184 -3.86 -6.57 35.15
CA ALA A 184 -3.87 -7.73 34.26
C ALA A 184 -2.73 -7.72 33.24
N LYS A 185 -1.92 -6.64 33.18
CA LYS A 185 -0.85 -6.47 32.18
C LYS A 185 0.50 -7.04 32.61
N SER A 186 0.65 -7.45 33.87
CA SER A 186 1.91 -8.00 34.37
C SER A 186 2.17 -9.39 33.79
N GLY A 187 3.01 -9.43 32.75
CA GLY A 187 3.56 -10.66 32.18
C GLY A 187 2.92 -11.20 30.90
N GLN A 188 1.80 -10.65 30.42
CA GLN A 188 1.14 -11.15 29.21
C GLN A 188 1.14 -10.13 28.07
N MET A 189 2.20 -10.11 27.26
CA MET A 189 2.21 -9.41 25.98
C MET A 189 1.17 -10.00 24.99
N TRP A 190 0.66 -11.19 25.27
CA TRP A 190 -0.25 -12.00 24.46
C TRP A 190 -1.63 -12.25 25.11
N GLY A 191 -2.08 -11.38 26.02
CA GLY A 191 -3.39 -11.46 26.67
C GLY A 191 -4.59 -11.38 25.73
N THR A 192 -5.76 -11.05 26.26
CA THR A 192 -7.01 -10.86 25.52
C THR A 192 -6.80 -9.96 24.29
N GLY A 193 -6.85 -10.55 23.09
CA GLY A 193 -6.58 -9.85 21.81
C GLY A 193 -5.35 -10.35 21.04
N ALA A 194 -4.64 -11.39 21.54
CA ALA A 194 -3.48 -11.98 20.85
C ALA A 194 -3.79 -12.41 19.40
N TRP A 195 -5.01 -12.86 19.14
CA TRP A 195 -5.44 -13.23 17.81
C TRP A 195 -5.43 -12.06 16.81
N TRP A 196 -5.66 -10.81 17.28
CA TRP A 196 -5.54 -9.63 16.44
C TRP A 196 -4.08 -9.38 16.02
N MET A 197 -3.14 -9.61 16.94
CA MET A 197 -1.71 -9.53 16.61
C MET A 197 -1.33 -10.64 15.62
N ALA A 198 -1.80 -11.87 15.86
CA ALA A 198 -1.59 -12.98 14.94
C ALA A 198 -2.19 -12.69 13.55
N ALA A 199 -3.40 -12.13 13.49
CA ALA A 199 -4.05 -11.71 12.25
C ALA A 199 -3.26 -10.59 11.54
N SER A 200 -2.68 -9.65 12.30
CA SER A 200 -1.83 -8.61 11.74
C SER A 200 -0.56 -9.18 11.11
N VAL A 201 0.14 -10.06 11.84
CA VAL A 201 1.37 -10.71 11.32
C VAL A 201 1.05 -11.62 10.12
N ALA A 202 -0.09 -12.33 10.14
CA ALA A 202 -0.56 -13.13 9.00
C ALA A 202 -0.88 -12.26 7.78
N GLY A 203 -1.59 -11.15 7.97
CA GLY A 203 -1.86 -10.19 6.90
C GLY A 203 -0.57 -9.62 6.29
N TYR A 204 0.42 -9.33 7.14
CA TYR A 204 1.74 -8.92 6.67
C TYR A 204 2.46 -10.03 5.87
N ALA A 205 2.40 -11.28 6.34
CA ALA A 205 2.96 -12.41 5.60
C ALA A 205 2.32 -12.57 4.23
N LEU A 206 0.99 -12.44 4.14
CA LEU A 206 0.27 -12.46 2.87
C LEU A 206 0.69 -11.30 1.96
N ALA A 207 0.87 -10.09 2.50
CA ALA A 207 1.37 -8.94 1.74
C ALA A 207 2.76 -9.23 1.14
N MET A 208 3.69 -9.79 1.93
CA MET A 208 5.03 -10.18 1.47
C MET A 208 4.98 -11.24 0.37
N LEU A 209 4.11 -12.24 0.49
CA LEU A 209 3.95 -13.31 -0.50
C LEU A 209 3.29 -12.83 -1.81
N VAL A 210 2.59 -11.69 -1.79
CA VAL A 210 2.09 -11.01 -3.00
C VAL A 210 3.19 -10.21 -3.65
N LYS A 211 3.91 -9.39 -2.86
CA LYS A 211 4.91 -8.46 -3.40
C LYS A 211 5.92 -8.05 -2.31
N GLU A 212 7.19 -8.07 -2.66
CA GLU A 212 8.33 -7.74 -1.79
C GLU A 212 8.25 -6.34 -1.17
N THR A 213 7.56 -5.40 -1.81
CA THR A 213 7.33 -4.05 -1.27
C THR A 213 6.47 -4.05 -0.01
N GLY A 214 5.81 -5.15 0.33
CA GLY A 214 5.11 -5.33 1.61
C GLY A 214 5.99 -5.08 2.84
N VAL A 215 7.31 -5.21 2.70
CA VAL A 215 8.28 -4.94 3.78
C VAL A 215 8.13 -3.54 4.39
N VAL A 216 7.66 -2.56 3.64
CA VAL A 216 7.47 -1.18 4.11
C VAL A 216 6.42 -1.05 5.23
N LEU A 217 5.50 -2.02 5.33
CA LEU A 217 4.49 -2.01 6.39
C LEU A 217 5.10 -2.07 7.79
N VAL A 218 6.24 -2.75 7.96
CA VAL A 218 6.97 -2.79 9.24
C VAL A 218 7.36 -1.38 9.67
N VAL A 219 7.82 -0.55 8.73
CA VAL A 219 8.19 0.85 9.00
C VAL A 219 6.98 1.67 9.42
N ILE A 220 5.84 1.47 8.75
CA ILE A 220 4.58 2.18 9.05
C ILE A 220 4.05 1.79 10.43
N ILE A 221 4.04 0.50 10.78
CA ILE A 221 3.61 0.02 12.10
C ILE A 221 4.57 0.51 13.19
N ALA A 222 5.90 0.48 12.95
CA ALA A 222 6.89 0.99 13.89
C ALA A 222 6.71 2.50 14.15
N ALA A 223 6.50 3.26 13.08
CA ALA A 223 6.22 4.70 13.17
C ALA A 223 4.94 4.98 13.97
N HIS A 224 3.86 4.23 13.68
CA HIS A 224 2.62 4.34 14.44
C HIS A 224 2.86 4.00 15.93
N ALA A 225 3.53 2.88 16.22
CA ALA A 225 3.85 2.48 17.58
C ALA A 225 4.63 3.58 18.32
N PHE A 226 5.66 4.14 17.69
CA PHE A 226 6.49 5.20 18.29
C PHE A 226 5.72 6.50 18.51
N LEU A 227 4.92 6.94 17.53
CA LEU A 227 4.20 8.22 17.59
C LEU A 227 3.02 8.21 18.58
N PHE A 228 2.36 7.05 18.74
CA PHE A 228 1.13 6.90 19.53
C PHE A 228 1.32 6.07 20.81
N ASP A 229 2.55 5.85 21.27
CA ASP A 229 2.83 5.04 22.48
C ASP A 229 2.32 5.70 23.78
N GLU A 230 2.13 7.02 23.80
CA GLU A 230 1.57 7.74 24.95
C GLU A 230 0.15 7.33 25.31
N GLU A 231 -0.60 6.77 24.36
CA GLU A 231 -1.93 6.19 24.61
C GLU A 231 -1.88 4.91 25.48
N MET A 232 -0.69 4.32 25.64
CA MET A 232 -0.45 3.10 26.44
C MET A 232 0.02 3.37 27.87
N GLY A 233 0.27 4.64 28.22
CA GLY A 233 0.71 5.05 29.56
C GLY A 233 1.51 6.34 29.49
N SER A 234 1.03 7.40 30.13
CA SER A 234 1.66 8.72 30.13
C SER A 234 3.05 8.69 30.78
N GLY A 235 4.06 9.26 30.09
CA GLY A 235 5.39 9.51 30.63
C GLY A 235 6.53 8.67 30.07
N ALA A 236 6.29 7.80 29.08
CA ALA A 236 7.37 7.02 28.46
C ALA A 236 8.38 7.93 27.74
N SER A 237 9.67 7.78 28.09
CA SER A 237 10.76 8.47 27.39
C SER A 237 10.86 8.03 25.93
N ALA A 238 11.48 8.86 25.04
CA ALA A 238 11.73 8.48 23.65
C ALA A 238 12.46 7.14 23.53
N ARG A 239 13.42 6.86 24.43
CA ARG A 239 14.15 5.58 24.50
C ARG A 239 13.20 4.41 24.80
N GLN A 240 12.25 4.58 25.73
CA GLN A 240 11.27 3.54 26.05
C GLN A 240 10.34 3.29 24.88
N ARG A 241 9.83 4.35 24.22
CA ARG A 241 8.99 4.23 23.02
C ARG A 241 9.71 3.51 21.88
N SER A 242 10.97 3.83 21.62
CA SER A 242 11.78 3.13 20.62
C SER A 242 11.94 1.65 20.97
N ARG A 243 12.24 1.31 22.23
CA ARG A 243 12.37 -0.07 22.68
C ARG A 243 11.08 -0.86 22.51
N ASN A 244 9.92 -0.26 22.83
CA ASN A 244 8.61 -0.88 22.66
C ASN A 244 8.30 -1.11 21.18
N ALA A 245 8.55 -0.11 20.33
CA ALA A 245 8.39 -0.24 18.89
C ALA A 245 9.28 -1.36 18.30
N ILE A 246 10.56 -1.42 18.68
CA ILE A 246 11.48 -2.49 18.23
C ILE A 246 10.98 -3.87 18.66
N ARG A 247 10.55 -4.04 19.91
CA ARG A 247 10.00 -5.33 20.38
C ARG A 247 8.76 -5.75 19.61
N LEU A 248 7.89 -4.79 19.32
CA LEU A 248 6.68 -5.03 18.53
C LEU A 248 7.00 -5.47 17.10
N MET A 249 8.14 -5.04 16.53
CA MET A 249 8.55 -5.40 15.17
C MET A 249 9.13 -6.82 15.06
N LEU A 250 9.51 -7.48 16.16
CA LEU A 250 10.17 -8.79 16.10
C LEU A 250 9.39 -9.85 15.31
N PRO A 251 8.06 -10.05 15.50
CA PRO A 251 7.32 -11.03 14.71
C PRO A 251 7.24 -10.65 13.21
N TYR A 252 7.14 -9.38 12.89
CA TYR A 252 7.15 -8.91 11.50
C TYR A 252 8.54 -9.08 10.87
N ALA A 253 9.60 -8.78 11.61
CA ALA A 253 10.97 -9.01 11.17
C ALA A 253 11.24 -10.50 10.91
N GLY A 254 10.71 -11.39 11.76
CA GLY A 254 10.78 -12.84 11.54
C GLY A 254 10.13 -13.27 10.23
N VAL A 255 8.95 -12.76 9.92
CA VAL A 255 8.26 -12.99 8.63
C VAL A 255 9.07 -12.44 7.45
N ALA A 256 9.60 -11.21 7.58
CA ALA A 256 10.42 -10.61 6.52
C ALA A 256 11.68 -11.43 6.25
N LEU A 257 12.39 -11.86 7.31
CA LEU A 257 13.58 -12.71 7.19
C LEU A 257 13.25 -14.04 6.52
N ALA A 258 12.16 -14.70 6.94
CA ALA A 258 11.72 -15.96 6.33
C ALA A 258 11.39 -15.78 4.84
N TYR A 259 10.67 -14.69 4.48
CA TYR A 259 10.37 -14.37 3.09
C TYR A 259 11.64 -14.12 2.27
N PHE A 260 12.57 -13.29 2.77
CA PHE A 260 13.80 -13.00 2.03
C PHE A 260 14.73 -14.20 1.95
N ALA A 261 14.73 -15.09 2.94
CA ALA A 261 15.45 -16.36 2.88
C ALA A 261 14.85 -17.28 1.79
N ALA A 262 13.53 -17.42 1.74
CA ALA A 262 12.84 -18.17 0.69
C ALA A 262 13.10 -17.55 -0.70
N ARG A 263 12.98 -16.22 -0.82
CA ARG A 263 13.29 -15.49 -2.06
C ARG A 263 14.74 -15.73 -2.51
N TRP A 264 15.69 -15.66 -1.57
CA TRP A 264 17.11 -15.94 -1.86
C TRP A 264 17.33 -17.34 -2.39
N SER A 265 16.71 -18.35 -1.77
CA SER A 265 16.85 -19.75 -2.20
C SER A 265 16.29 -19.99 -3.61
N VAL A 266 15.22 -19.29 -3.99
CA VAL A 266 14.57 -19.41 -5.31
C VAL A 266 15.33 -18.62 -6.38
N LEU A 267 15.69 -17.36 -6.11
CA LEU A 267 16.33 -16.49 -7.07
C LEU A 267 17.86 -16.63 -7.11
N ARG A 268 18.45 -17.40 -6.16
CA ARG A 268 19.90 -17.53 -5.95
C ARG A 268 20.61 -16.17 -5.80
N GLY A 269 19.90 -15.20 -5.20
CA GLY A 269 20.37 -13.83 -4.96
C GLY A 269 19.24 -12.91 -4.49
N VAL A 270 19.58 -11.71 -4.04
CA VAL A 270 18.58 -10.69 -3.70
C VAL A 270 17.95 -10.11 -4.97
N VAL A 271 18.76 -9.94 -5.98
CA VAL A 271 18.42 -9.40 -7.30
C VAL A 271 19.25 -10.15 -8.32
N SER A 272 18.62 -10.65 -9.38
CA SER A 272 19.35 -11.06 -10.58
C SER A 272 19.44 -9.83 -11.49
N PRO A 273 20.60 -9.17 -11.59
CA PRO A 273 20.72 -7.99 -12.43
C PRO A 273 20.64 -8.43 -13.89
N LEU A 274 19.49 -8.18 -14.52
CA LEU A 274 19.32 -8.35 -15.98
C LEU A 274 20.26 -7.43 -16.76
N HIS A 275 20.69 -6.31 -16.14
CA HIS A 275 21.62 -5.35 -16.68
C HIS A 275 22.50 -4.79 -15.57
N HIS A 276 23.84 -4.86 -15.77
CA HIS A 276 24.79 -4.22 -14.85
C HIS A 276 24.75 -2.71 -15.04
N ARG A 277 24.15 -1.99 -14.11
CA ARG A 277 24.19 -0.52 -14.07
C ARG A 277 25.10 -0.05 -12.95
N PRO A 278 25.93 0.98 -13.20
CA PRO A 278 26.70 1.59 -12.13
C PRO A 278 25.78 2.09 -11.02
N LEU A 279 26.00 1.67 -9.77
CA LEU A 279 25.18 2.09 -8.62
C LEU A 279 25.13 3.63 -8.50
N GLY A 280 26.22 4.33 -8.85
CA GLY A 280 26.27 5.78 -8.89
C GLY A 280 25.18 6.41 -9.78
N THR A 281 24.93 5.84 -10.95
CA THR A 281 23.86 6.30 -11.87
C THR A 281 22.49 6.15 -11.25
N VAL A 282 22.25 5.05 -10.54
CA VAL A 282 20.98 4.81 -9.85
C VAL A 282 20.76 5.83 -8.72
N TRP A 283 21.77 6.02 -7.87
CA TRP A 283 21.71 7.00 -6.77
C TRP A 283 21.52 8.43 -7.27
N LEU A 284 22.21 8.82 -8.34
CA LEU A 284 22.05 10.14 -8.97
C LEU A 284 20.63 10.35 -9.54
N SER A 285 19.95 9.29 -9.95
CA SER A 285 18.59 9.35 -10.50
C SER A 285 17.50 9.44 -9.42
N TRP A 286 17.78 9.10 -8.17
CA TRP A 286 16.79 9.08 -7.10
C TRP A 286 16.02 10.39 -6.91
N PRO A 287 16.66 11.57 -6.89
CA PRO A 287 15.93 12.84 -6.73
C PRO A 287 14.92 13.07 -7.85
N LYS A 288 15.30 12.80 -9.09
CA LYS A 288 14.44 12.92 -10.27
C LYS A 288 13.26 11.96 -10.22
N LEU A 289 13.52 10.70 -9.90
CA LEU A 289 12.48 9.66 -9.78
C LEU A 289 11.51 9.94 -8.62
N LEU A 290 12.04 10.37 -7.48
CA LEU A 290 11.21 10.71 -6.33
C LEU A 290 10.34 11.93 -6.62
N ALA A 291 10.89 12.97 -7.24
CA ALA A 291 10.14 14.14 -7.68
C ALA A 291 9.03 13.76 -8.69
N PHE A 292 9.34 12.85 -9.63
CA PHE A 292 8.36 12.30 -10.57
C PHE A 292 7.19 11.64 -9.83
N TYR A 293 7.46 10.70 -8.91
CA TYR A 293 6.40 9.99 -8.17
C TYR A 293 5.58 10.93 -7.28
N LEU A 294 6.23 11.90 -6.60
CA LEU A 294 5.51 12.89 -5.79
C LEU A 294 4.61 13.78 -6.66
N ARG A 295 5.08 14.17 -7.85
CA ARG A 295 4.25 14.90 -8.81
C ARG A 295 3.05 14.07 -9.24
N GLN A 296 3.25 12.82 -9.68
CA GLN A 296 2.16 11.95 -10.13
C GLN A 296 1.15 11.67 -9.01
N LEU A 297 1.61 11.52 -7.77
CA LEU A 297 0.73 11.30 -6.62
C LEU A 297 -0.21 12.48 -6.36
N VAL A 298 0.29 13.73 -6.52
CA VAL A 298 -0.48 14.96 -6.26
C VAL A 298 -1.22 15.43 -7.51
N TRP A 299 -0.64 15.22 -8.69
CA TRP A 299 -1.13 15.69 -9.98
C TRP A 299 -1.11 14.55 -11.00
N PRO A 300 -2.06 13.61 -10.96
CA PRO A 300 -2.10 12.41 -11.77
C PRO A 300 -2.59 12.67 -13.21
N PHE A 301 -1.86 13.49 -13.94
CA PHE A 301 -2.12 13.80 -15.35
C PHE A 301 -0.95 13.37 -16.23
N GLY A 302 -1.27 12.99 -17.48
CA GLY A 302 -0.29 12.45 -18.40
C GLY A 302 0.18 11.06 -17.99
N LEU A 303 -0.76 10.25 -17.45
CA LEU A 303 -0.51 8.87 -17.08
C LEU A 303 -0.22 8.03 -18.32
N SER A 304 0.73 7.09 -18.20
CA SER A 304 1.17 6.23 -19.30
C SER A 304 1.54 4.85 -18.79
N ALA A 305 1.29 3.83 -19.60
CA ALA A 305 1.78 2.48 -19.32
C ALA A 305 3.32 2.38 -19.45
N TYR A 306 3.93 3.32 -20.15
CA TYR A 306 5.38 3.38 -20.40
C TYR A 306 5.86 4.82 -20.28
N TYR A 307 6.94 5.03 -19.52
CA TYR A 307 7.59 6.32 -19.37
C TYR A 307 9.00 6.27 -19.89
N ASP A 308 9.32 7.13 -20.84
CA ASP A 308 10.69 7.30 -21.35
C ASP A 308 11.53 8.13 -20.35
N VAL A 309 11.96 7.46 -19.27
CA VAL A 309 12.77 8.09 -18.24
C VAL A 309 14.20 7.56 -18.32
N GLU A 310 15.12 8.43 -18.72
CA GLU A 310 16.53 8.10 -18.70
C GLU A 310 17.15 8.25 -17.31
N LEU A 311 18.05 7.32 -16.97
CA LEU A 311 18.87 7.41 -15.77
C LEU A 311 19.94 8.48 -15.91
N VAL A 312 20.17 9.20 -14.85
CA VAL A 312 21.14 10.31 -14.80
C VAL A 312 22.56 9.77 -14.77
N LYS A 313 23.37 10.15 -15.75
CA LYS A 313 24.75 9.69 -15.90
C LYS A 313 25.79 10.56 -15.18
N GLY A 314 25.42 11.79 -14.79
CA GLY A 314 26.30 12.74 -14.12
C GLY A 314 25.52 13.80 -13.36
N ILE A 315 26.20 14.55 -12.49
CA ILE A 315 25.55 15.62 -11.72
C ILE A 315 25.19 16.76 -12.68
N SER A 316 23.91 17.02 -12.85
CA SER A 316 23.36 18.16 -13.57
C SER A 316 22.44 18.99 -12.68
N PHE A 317 22.29 20.26 -13.01
CA PHE A 317 21.36 21.12 -12.27
C PHE A 317 19.91 20.65 -12.42
N HIS A 318 19.49 20.35 -13.64
CA HIS A 318 18.10 20.00 -13.95
C HIS A 318 17.70 18.58 -13.51
N ASP A 319 18.60 17.60 -13.59
CA ASP A 319 18.24 16.21 -13.33
C ASP A 319 18.55 15.75 -11.89
N VAL A 320 19.47 16.45 -11.17
CA VAL A 320 19.87 16.06 -9.81
C VAL A 320 19.58 17.15 -8.81
N ILE A 321 20.17 18.37 -9.01
CA ILE A 321 20.17 19.40 -7.97
C ILE A 321 18.78 19.98 -7.79
N LEU A 322 18.10 20.39 -8.86
CA LEU A 322 16.76 20.97 -8.80
C LEU A 322 15.72 19.99 -8.23
N PRO A 323 15.63 18.72 -8.69
CA PRO A 323 14.74 17.74 -8.07
C PRO A 323 15.07 17.45 -6.61
N ALA A 324 16.35 17.39 -6.24
CA ALA A 324 16.75 17.19 -4.83
C ALA A 324 16.31 18.36 -3.93
N LEU A 325 16.51 19.59 -4.39
CA LEU A 325 16.05 20.80 -3.67
C LEU A 325 14.53 20.84 -3.56
N LEU A 326 13.81 20.49 -4.63
CA LEU A 326 12.34 20.42 -4.63
C LEU A 326 11.83 19.38 -3.63
N VAL A 327 12.37 18.18 -3.64
CA VAL A 327 12.01 17.10 -2.71
C VAL A 327 12.33 17.50 -1.27
N ALA A 328 13.51 18.08 -1.03
CA ALA A 328 13.90 18.56 0.30
C ALA A 328 13.00 19.69 0.78
N TRP A 329 12.63 20.63 -0.09
CA TRP A 329 11.71 21.72 0.23
C TRP A 329 10.31 21.21 0.55
N ILE A 330 9.75 20.27 -0.26
CA ILE A 330 8.46 19.66 0.03
C ILE A 330 8.49 18.93 1.37
N ALA A 331 9.54 18.15 1.63
CA ALA A 331 9.69 17.42 2.89
C ALA A 331 9.81 18.37 4.09
N ALA A 332 10.58 19.44 3.97
CA ALA A 332 10.73 20.46 5.00
C ALA A 332 9.41 21.19 5.26
N LEU A 333 8.72 21.63 4.20
CA LEU A 333 7.41 22.28 4.30
C LEU A 333 6.41 21.36 4.99
N TYR A 334 6.32 20.11 4.56
CA TYR A 334 5.44 19.10 5.17
C TYR A 334 5.77 18.91 6.67
N ALA A 335 7.04 18.76 6.99
CA ALA A 335 7.49 18.58 8.37
C ALA A 335 7.14 19.81 9.23
N VAL A 336 7.35 21.04 8.73
CA VAL A 336 7.02 22.27 9.47
C VAL A 336 5.51 22.43 9.67
N VAL A 337 4.72 22.22 8.63
CA VAL A 337 3.25 22.37 8.66
C VAL A 337 2.63 21.32 9.58
N PHE A 338 3.09 20.08 9.50
CA PHE A 338 2.47 18.95 10.18
C PHE A 338 3.21 18.45 11.42
N ARG A 339 4.30 19.12 11.87
CA ARG A 339 5.11 18.74 13.05
C ARG A 339 4.30 18.46 14.32
N ARG A 340 3.14 19.10 14.47
CA ARG A 340 2.25 18.92 15.64
C ARG A 340 1.20 17.84 15.44
N SER A 341 1.07 17.28 14.26
CA SER A 341 0.06 16.26 13.95
C SER A 341 0.71 14.91 13.74
N LYS A 342 0.70 14.06 14.79
CA LYS A 342 1.22 12.68 14.71
C LYS A 342 0.61 11.91 13.54
N LEU A 343 -0.69 12.11 13.26
CA LEU A 343 -1.39 11.44 12.16
C LEU A 343 -0.87 11.89 10.79
N MET A 344 -0.64 13.20 10.59
CA MET A 344 -0.08 13.68 9.33
C MET A 344 1.37 13.22 9.15
N LEU A 345 2.18 13.24 10.21
CA LEU A 345 3.54 12.69 10.14
C LEU A 345 3.52 11.21 9.73
N LEU A 346 2.63 10.41 10.32
CA LEU A 346 2.44 9.01 9.92
C LEU A 346 2.00 8.89 8.45
N ALA A 347 1.06 9.73 8.01
CA ALA A 347 0.61 9.73 6.61
C ALA A 347 1.75 10.06 5.64
N GLY A 348 2.60 11.05 5.95
CA GLY A 348 3.80 11.36 5.16
C GLY A 348 4.76 10.19 5.05
N MET A 349 5.03 9.50 6.16
CA MET A 349 5.88 8.30 6.17
C MET A 349 5.23 7.17 5.34
N ALA A 350 3.91 6.96 5.47
CA ALA A 350 3.17 5.94 4.73
C ALA A 350 3.05 6.26 3.22
N MET A 351 3.12 7.53 2.83
CA MET A 351 3.24 7.92 1.41
C MET A 351 4.63 7.63 0.85
N LEU A 352 5.69 7.98 1.59
CA LEU A 352 7.06 7.90 1.07
C LEU A 352 7.63 6.49 1.11
N ALA A 353 7.38 5.73 2.18
CA ALA A 353 7.99 4.41 2.38
C ALA A 353 7.76 3.43 1.21
N PRO A 354 6.55 3.33 0.60
CA PRO A 354 6.34 2.43 -0.53
C PRO A 354 6.96 2.93 -1.84
N ILE A 355 7.28 4.22 -1.97
CA ILE A 355 7.93 4.78 -3.17
C ILE A 355 9.41 4.39 -3.22
N LEU A 356 10.09 4.26 -2.06
CA LEU A 356 11.51 3.95 -2.02
C LEU A 356 11.90 2.64 -2.72
N PRO A 357 11.20 1.50 -2.52
CA PRO A 357 11.43 0.29 -3.30
C PRO A 357 11.19 0.46 -4.80
N ALA A 358 10.20 1.28 -5.19
CA ALA A 358 9.92 1.56 -6.60
C ALA A 358 11.08 2.32 -7.27
N VAL A 359 11.65 3.31 -6.59
CA VAL A 359 12.85 4.04 -7.05
C VAL A 359 14.06 3.10 -7.17
N TYR A 360 14.19 2.11 -6.25
CA TYR A 360 15.22 1.09 -6.35
C TYR A 360 15.03 0.17 -7.57
N GLY A 361 13.80 0.06 -8.10
CA GLY A 361 13.50 -0.70 -9.32
C GLY A 361 14.38 -0.33 -10.51
N ALA A 362 14.89 0.90 -10.57
CA ALA A 362 15.84 1.34 -11.59
C ALA A 362 17.14 0.52 -11.65
N VAL A 363 17.50 -0.23 -10.59
CA VAL A 363 18.63 -1.17 -10.57
C VAL A 363 18.31 -2.45 -11.34
N VAL A 364 17.04 -2.85 -11.35
CA VAL A 364 16.60 -4.19 -11.71
C VAL A 364 16.07 -4.26 -13.14
N PHE A 365 15.35 -3.21 -13.57
CA PHE A 365 14.61 -3.22 -14.83
C PHE A 365 15.40 -2.64 -16.02
N GLN A 366 14.93 -2.95 -17.23
CA GLN A 366 15.44 -2.36 -18.46
C GLN A 366 15.17 -0.85 -18.52
N MET A 367 15.87 -0.13 -19.39
CA MET A 367 15.57 1.29 -19.64
C MET A 367 14.10 1.42 -20.08
N GLY A 368 13.41 2.40 -19.48
CA GLY A 368 12.02 2.70 -19.77
C GLY A 368 10.98 1.86 -19.01
N ASP A 369 11.34 0.74 -18.40
CA ASP A 369 10.40 -0.17 -17.74
C ASP A 369 10.52 -0.19 -16.19
N PHE A 370 11.07 0.86 -15.60
CA PHE A 370 11.27 0.93 -14.14
C PHE A 370 10.39 1.97 -13.44
N VAL A 371 9.63 2.77 -14.20
CA VAL A 371 8.73 3.79 -13.69
C VAL A 371 7.29 3.44 -14.08
N HIS A 372 6.43 3.27 -13.09
CA HIS A 372 5.04 2.88 -13.30
C HIS A 372 4.10 3.58 -12.32
N ASP A 373 2.94 4.00 -12.80
CA ASP A 373 1.91 4.65 -11.97
C ASP A 373 1.34 3.70 -10.91
N ARG A 374 1.26 2.41 -11.19
CA ARG A 374 0.77 1.38 -10.28
C ARG A 374 1.52 1.33 -8.94
N TYR A 375 2.78 1.75 -8.89
CA TYR A 375 3.56 1.79 -7.64
C TYR A 375 3.02 2.83 -6.65
N LEU A 376 2.19 3.76 -7.12
CA LEU A 376 1.53 4.77 -6.29
C LEU A 376 0.20 4.30 -5.70
N TYR A 377 -0.24 3.07 -5.99
CA TYR A 377 -1.49 2.53 -5.45
C TYR A 377 -1.49 2.49 -3.91
N LEU A 378 -0.46 1.93 -3.28
CA LEU A 378 -0.33 1.91 -1.81
C LEU A 378 -0.04 3.29 -1.21
N PRO A 379 0.87 4.14 -1.74
CA PRO A 379 1.04 5.52 -1.31
C PRO A 379 -0.23 6.37 -1.31
N SER A 380 -1.10 6.18 -2.30
CA SER A 380 -2.35 6.95 -2.45
C SER A 380 -3.35 6.70 -1.32
N VAL A 381 -3.29 5.55 -0.62
CA VAL A 381 -4.08 5.29 0.60
C VAL A 381 -3.79 6.36 1.66
N ALA A 382 -2.52 6.64 1.90
CA ALA A 382 -2.11 7.62 2.91
C ALA A 382 -2.46 9.06 2.47
N LEU A 383 -2.31 9.38 1.18
CA LEU A 383 -2.73 10.66 0.62
C LEU A 383 -4.25 10.87 0.78
N ALA A 384 -5.05 9.88 0.41
CA ALA A 384 -6.50 9.95 0.51
C ALA A 384 -6.96 10.14 1.97
N LEU A 385 -6.35 9.43 2.93
CA LEU A 385 -6.62 9.60 4.35
C LEU A 385 -6.22 10.99 4.85
N ALA A 386 -5.08 11.52 4.41
CA ALA A 386 -4.63 12.87 4.77
C ALA A 386 -5.60 13.95 4.26
N LEU A 387 -6.00 13.87 2.98
CA LEU A 387 -6.94 14.80 2.36
C LEU A 387 -8.34 14.69 2.97
N GLY A 388 -8.88 13.48 3.11
CA GLY A 388 -10.18 13.25 3.75
C GLY A 388 -10.21 13.78 5.19
N GLY A 389 -9.13 13.58 5.93
CA GLY A 389 -8.98 14.11 7.29
C GLY A 389 -8.90 15.64 7.33
N ALA A 390 -8.23 16.28 6.37
CA ALA A 390 -8.14 17.73 6.26
C ALA A 390 -9.51 18.35 5.94
N ILE A 391 -10.22 17.82 4.94
CA ILE A 391 -11.56 18.28 4.54
C ILE A 391 -12.56 18.11 5.69
N GLY A 392 -12.55 16.95 6.36
CA GLY A 392 -13.44 16.69 7.48
C GLY A 392 -13.23 17.67 8.66
N ARG A 393 -12.00 18.08 8.94
CA ARG A 393 -11.69 19.11 9.97
C ARG A 393 -12.18 20.49 9.58
N ALA A 394 -11.99 20.90 8.32
CA ALA A 394 -12.45 22.20 7.83
C ALA A 394 -13.97 22.36 7.97
N GLN A 395 -14.74 21.34 7.66
CA GLN A 395 -16.21 21.33 7.80
C GLN A 395 -16.66 21.47 9.27
N ILE A 396 -15.94 20.82 10.20
CA ILE A 396 -16.26 20.92 11.64
C ILE A 396 -15.99 22.35 12.14
N SER A 397 -14.87 22.96 11.74
CA SER A 397 -14.50 24.33 12.13
C SER A 397 -15.52 25.35 11.61
N GLN A 398 -15.98 25.26 10.36
CA GLN A 398 -16.99 26.17 9.81
C GLN A 398 -18.32 26.08 10.56
N ARG A 399 -18.77 24.88 10.92
CA ARG A 399 -20.02 24.72 11.68
C ARG A 399 -19.97 25.28 13.11
N MET A 400 -18.79 25.24 13.75
CA MET A 400 -18.61 25.85 15.08
C MET A 400 -18.54 27.39 15.04
N GLN A 401 -18.27 28.01 13.87
CA GLN A 401 -18.23 29.46 13.69
C GLN A 401 -19.61 30.06 13.35
N VAL A 402 -20.54 29.24 12.87
CA VAL A 402 -21.88 29.66 12.41
C VAL A 402 -22.96 29.31 13.46
N GLY A 403 -22.66 28.51 14.47
CA GLY A 403 -23.57 28.20 15.60
C GLY A 403 -23.10 28.82 16.89
#